data_3571c80e3ce964153efef32173563b54
#
_entry.id   3571c80e3ce964153efef32173563b54
#
_cell.length_a   1.000
_cell.length_b   1.000
_cell.length_c   1.000
_cell.angle_alpha   90.00
_cell.angle_beta   90.00
_cell.angle_gamma   90.00
#
_symmetry.space_group_name_H-M   'P 1'
#
loop_
_entity.id
_entity.type
_entity.pdbx_description
1 polymer ?
#
loop_
_entity_poly.entity_id
_entity_poly.type
_entity_poly.pdbx_seq_one_letter_code
_entity_poly.pdbx_strand_id
1 'polypeptide(L)'
;MKSIALRYILVGLLAGALITAAVAFVFMRQQTPEAPPRATSVADLPRFETFGLALPALGVDRIVRVYLPPAYADCKDCRYPVVYFMDGQNVFDAATSYAGEWGADEVLDGLYEKHGLSVIAVAIDHGGEARMQELSVWSHPEFAPAKGEAYLADLIGTVKPAVDARYRTQPEAAATVIAGSSMGGLMAHAAVMRHPEVFGRALVFSPSYWFSPAIAQETANTPLQPGQRVYVYVGGSEGDDMLSDAEAMAARWKATLPPTAALQFAAAVKAGHNEAAWRTALPEALCWSLAPVCESVMGTP
;
A
#
# COMPACT_ATOMS: atom_id res chain seq x y z
N MET A 1 -43.90 -32.78 45.01
CA MET A 1 -43.98 -32.76 43.54
C MET A 1 -43.24 -31.57 42.89
N LYS A 2 -42.95 -30.43 43.56
CA LYS A 2 -42.26 -29.26 42.97
C LYS A 2 -40.71 -29.42 42.81
N SER A 3 -40.09 -30.36 43.52
CA SER A 3 -38.61 -30.52 43.51
C SER A 3 -38.09 -31.35 42.33
N ILE A 4 -38.89 -32.24 41.76
CA ILE A 4 -38.46 -33.16 40.69
C ILE A 4 -38.51 -32.40 39.32
N ALA A 5 -39.50 -31.57 39.07
CA ALA A 5 -39.61 -30.79 37.84
C ALA A 5 -38.45 -29.81 37.67
N LEU A 6 -37.98 -29.19 38.75
CA LEU A 6 -36.87 -28.24 38.71
C LEU A 6 -35.50 -28.91 38.33
N ARG A 7 -35.29 -30.16 38.75
CA ARG A 7 -34.07 -30.93 38.40
C ARG A 7 -34.03 -31.31 36.92
N TYR A 8 -35.17 -31.62 36.30
CA TYR A 8 -35.20 -31.94 34.85
C TYR A 8 -35.03 -30.70 33.97
N ILE A 9 -35.50 -29.54 34.40
CA ILE A 9 -35.27 -28.25 33.70
C ILE A 9 -33.80 -27.84 33.75
N LEU A 10 -33.13 -28.00 34.91
CA LEU A 10 -31.70 -27.70 35.02
C LEU A 10 -30.80 -28.66 34.21
N VAL A 11 -31.12 -29.94 34.17
CA VAL A 11 -30.38 -30.93 33.37
C VAL A 11 -30.58 -30.71 31.87
N GLY A 12 -31.80 -30.31 31.44
CA GLY A 12 -32.09 -29.96 30.04
C GLY A 12 -31.35 -28.70 29.57
N LEU A 13 -31.25 -27.67 30.43
CA LEU A 13 -30.52 -26.45 30.11
C LEU A 13 -29.01 -26.65 30.07
N LEU A 14 -28.45 -27.49 30.95
CA LEU A 14 -27.01 -27.86 30.92
C LEU A 14 -26.66 -28.71 29.71
N ALA A 15 -27.49 -29.64 29.30
CA ALA A 15 -27.29 -30.46 28.11
C ALA A 15 -27.40 -29.63 26.83
N GLY A 16 -28.34 -28.68 26.75
CA GLY A 16 -28.50 -27.74 25.64
C GLY A 16 -27.30 -26.81 25.49
N ALA A 17 -26.76 -26.28 26.60
CA ALA A 17 -25.58 -25.42 26.59
C ALA A 17 -24.29 -26.17 26.18
N LEU A 18 -24.14 -27.43 26.55
CA LEU A 18 -23.01 -28.25 26.13
C LEU A 18 -23.07 -28.63 24.65
N ILE A 19 -24.27 -28.89 24.10
CA ILE A 19 -24.44 -29.17 22.66
C ILE A 19 -24.19 -27.93 21.82
N THR A 20 -24.67 -26.75 22.24
CA THR A 20 -24.42 -25.49 21.55
C THR A 20 -22.95 -25.09 21.61
N ALA A 21 -22.25 -25.32 22.73
CA ALA A 21 -20.82 -25.05 22.84
C ALA A 21 -19.98 -26.02 21.99
N ALA A 22 -20.37 -27.29 21.92
CA ALA A 22 -19.69 -28.30 21.07
C ALA A 22 -19.90 -28.00 19.58
N VAL A 23 -21.10 -27.61 19.16
CA VAL A 23 -21.39 -27.22 17.77
C VAL A 23 -20.65 -25.94 17.40
N ALA A 24 -20.60 -24.93 18.28
CA ALA A 24 -19.84 -23.71 18.06
C ALA A 24 -18.31 -23.98 17.97
N PHE A 25 -17.80 -24.90 18.80
CA PHE A 25 -16.39 -25.29 18.77
C PHE A 25 -16.01 -26.09 17.51
N VAL A 26 -16.91 -26.93 17.01
CA VAL A 26 -16.73 -27.63 15.73
C VAL A 26 -16.81 -26.67 14.56
N PHE A 27 -17.74 -25.68 14.59
CA PHE A 27 -17.82 -24.63 13.56
C PHE A 27 -16.59 -23.70 13.57
N MET A 28 -16.07 -23.31 14.74
CA MET A 28 -14.85 -22.51 14.84
C MET A 28 -13.59 -23.27 14.39
N ARG A 29 -13.56 -24.60 14.52
CA ARG A 29 -12.43 -25.41 14.03
C ARG A 29 -12.43 -25.58 12.50
N GLN A 30 -13.55 -25.34 11.81
CA GLN A 30 -13.64 -25.42 10.35
C GLN A 30 -13.32 -24.12 9.63
N GLN A 31 -13.08 -23.03 10.36
CA GLN A 31 -12.73 -21.71 9.79
C GLN A 31 -11.28 -21.29 10.04
N THR A 32 -10.36 -22.22 10.26
CA THR A 32 -8.95 -21.88 10.02
C THR A 32 -8.81 -21.67 8.52
N PRO A 33 -8.42 -20.46 8.06
CA PRO A 33 -8.12 -20.26 6.65
C PRO A 33 -7.05 -21.27 6.27
N GLU A 34 -7.38 -22.18 5.35
CA GLU A 34 -6.40 -23.07 4.75
C GLU A 34 -5.33 -22.17 4.14
N ALA A 35 -4.08 -22.33 4.57
CA ALA A 35 -2.98 -21.60 3.98
C ALA A 35 -3.04 -21.83 2.46
N PRO A 36 -2.99 -20.79 1.62
CA PRO A 36 -3.13 -20.96 0.19
C PRO A 36 -2.12 -22.01 -0.28
N PRO A 37 -2.52 -22.93 -1.18
CA PRO A 37 -1.65 -23.99 -1.65
C PRO A 37 -0.35 -23.36 -2.15
N ARG A 38 0.77 -23.86 -1.65
CA ARG A 38 2.09 -23.40 -2.08
C ARG A 38 2.17 -23.63 -3.59
N ALA A 39 2.32 -22.57 -4.38
CA ALA A 39 2.51 -22.69 -5.81
C ALA A 39 3.67 -23.66 -6.06
N THR A 40 3.43 -24.72 -6.83
CA THR A 40 4.39 -25.80 -7.09
C THR A 40 5.54 -25.33 -7.98
N SER A 41 5.37 -24.17 -8.66
CA SER A 41 6.40 -23.50 -9.46
C SER A 41 6.04 -22.03 -9.60
N VAL A 42 7.04 -21.15 -9.55
CA VAL A 42 6.87 -19.70 -9.77
C VAL A 42 6.38 -19.39 -11.19
N ALA A 43 6.61 -20.27 -12.15
CA ALA A 43 6.15 -20.13 -13.54
C ALA A 43 4.63 -20.32 -13.70
N ASP A 44 3.95 -20.92 -12.70
CA ASP A 44 2.52 -21.25 -12.77
C ASP A 44 1.64 -20.22 -12.02
N LEU A 45 2.21 -19.11 -11.51
CA LEU A 45 1.45 -18.09 -10.82
C LEU A 45 0.55 -17.31 -11.81
N PRO A 46 -0.73 -17.11 -11.48
CA PRO A 46 -1.60 -16.23 -12.25
C PRO A 46 -1.06 -14.80 -12.22
N ARG A 47 -1.35 -13.99 -13.23
CA ARG A 47 -0.93 -12.56 -13.27
C ARG A 47 -1.51 -11.74 -12.12
N PHE A 48 -2.65 -12.17 -11.58
CA PHE A 48 -3.27 -11.61 -10.39
C PHE A 48 -3.37 -12.65 -9.31
N GLU A 49 -2.96 -12.29 -8.12
CA GLU A 49 -3.11 -13.11 -6.94
C GLU A 49 -3.62 -12.27 -5.77
N THR A 50 -4.53 -12.85 -4.99
CA THR A 50 -5.04 -12.23 -3.77
C THR A 50 -4.96 -13.22 -2.63
N PHE A 51 -4.37 -12.82 -1.51
CA PHE A 51 -4.26 -13.66 -0.32
C PHE A 51 -4.36 -12.85 0.97
N GLY A 52 -4.82 -13.52 2.03
CA GLY A 52 -4.81 -12.97 3.37
C GLY A 52 -3.44 -13.10 4.02
N LEU A 53 -3.03 -12.08 4.76
CA LEU A 53 -1.78 -12.07 5.52
C LEU A 53 -2.04 -11.49 6.92
N ALA A 54 -1.61 -12.20 7.96
CA ALA A 54 -1.65 -11.68 9.32
C ALA A 54 -0.61 -10.58 9.50
N LEU A 55 -1.03 -9.45 10.04
CA LEU A 55 -0.20 -8.29 10.37
C LEU A 55 -0.06 -8.20 11.89
N PRO A 56 0.99 -8.78 12.47
CA PRO A 56 1.09 -8.99 13.91
C PRO A 56 1.24 -7.69 14.72
N ALA A 57 1.88 -6.64 14.17
CA ALA A 57 2.04 -5.37 14.85
C ALA A 57 0.72 -4.60 14.95
N LEU A 58 -0.14 -4.71 13.93
CA LEU A 58 -1.51 -4.18 13.95
C LEU A 58 -2.49 -5.11 14.67
N GLY A 59 -2.18 -6.41 14.78
CA GLY A 59 -3.05 -7.44 15.36
C GLY A 59 -4.26 -7.77 14.50
N VAL A 60 -4.14 -7.72 13.18
CA VAL A 60 -5.23 -7.92 12.21
C VAL A 60 -4.77 -8.74 11.01
N ASP A 61 -5.74 -9.30 10.27
CA ASP A 61 -5.48 -9.85 8.94
C ASP A 61 -5.77 -8.79 7.88
N ARG A 62 -4.99 -8.80 6.78
CA ARG A 62 -5.19 -7.93 5.61
C ARG A 62 -5.14 -8.72 4.32
N ILE A 63 -5.90 -8.26 3.37
CA ILE A 63 -5.83 -8.73 2.00
C ILE A 63 -4.63 -8.04 1.34
N VAL A 64 -3.81 -8.85 0.70
CA VAL A 64 -2.70 -8.43 -0.17
C VAL A 64 -3.03 -8.87 -1.58
N ARG A 65 -2.98 -7.94 -2.52
CA ARG A 65 -3.24 -8.14 -3.95
C ARG A 65 -1.93 -7.97 -4.70
N VAL A 66 -1.62 -8.88 -5.60
CA VAL A 66 -0.37 -8.86 -6.36
C VAL A 66 -0.68 -8.95 -7.84
N TYR A 67 -0.11 -8.01 -8.60
CA TYR A 67 -0.05 -8.02 -10.04
C TYR A 67 1.36 -8.41 -10.49
N LEU A 68 1.45 -9.32 -11.46
CA LEU A 68 2.69 -9.75 -12.09
C LEU A 68 2.77 -9.22 -13.55
N PRO A 69 3.91 -8.67 -13.97
CA PRO A 69 4.05 -8.10 -15.30
C PRO A 69 3.92 -9.18 -16.40
N PRO A 70 3.55 -8.81 -17.63
CA PRO A 70 3.40 -9.76 -18.75
C PRO A 70 4.61 -10.66 -18.97
N ALA A 71 5.82 -10.11 -18.85
CA ALA A 71 7.06 -10.87 -19.01
C ALA A 71 7.37 -11.86 -17.87
N TYR A 72 6.58 -11.86 -16.80
CA TYR A 72 6.90 -12.67 -15.60
C TYR A 72 6.93 -14.16 -15.89
N ALA A 73 6.01 -14.69 -16.68
CA ALA A 73 5.97 -16.12 -17.02
C ALA A 73 7.14 -16.54 -17.94
N ASP A 74 7.55 -15.65 -18.84
CA ASP A 74 8.50 -15.96 -19.92
C ASP A 74 9.97 -15.87 -19.46
N CYS A 75 10.29 -15.01 -18.48
CA CYS A 75 11.66 -14.84 -17.99
C CYS A 75 11.82 -15.39 -16.57
N LYS A 76 12.27 -16.66 -16.46
CA LYS A 76 12.42 -17.36 -15.16
C LYS A 76 13.53 -16.80 -14.28
N ASP A 77 14.57 -16.22 -14.88
CA ASP A 77 15.74 -15.68 -14.17
C ASP A 77 15.64 -14.17 -13.91
N CYS A 78 14.63 -13.49 -14.50
CA CYS A 78 14.42 -12.07 -14.30
C CYS A 78 13.91 -11.78 -12.89
N ARG A 79 14.41 -10.66 -12.33
CA ARG A 79 13.89 -10.07 -11.09
C ARG A 79 13.36 -8.68 -11.38
N TYR A 80 12.32 -8.30 -10.65
CA TYR A 80 11.51 -7.13 -10.95
C TYR A 80 11.50 -6.15 -9.78
N PRO A 81 11.55 -4.83 -10.02
CA PRO A 81 11.25 -3.84 -9.00
C PRO A 81 9.82 -4.03 -8.50
N VAL A 82 9.56 -3.60 -7.28
CA VAL A 82 8.26 -3.75 -6.63
C VAL A 82 7.69 -2.39 -6.24
N VAL A 83 6.42 -2.16 -6.56
CA VAL A 83 5.65 -1.02 -6.08
C VAL A 83 4.63 -1.50 -5.06
N TYR A 84 4.73 -1.00 -3.83
CA TYR A 84 3.77 -1.24 -2.76
C TYR A 84 2.76 -0.10 -2.68
N PHE A 85 1.50 -0.40 -2.97
CA PHE A 85 0.39 0.55 -2.91
C PHE A 85 -0.39 0.43 -1.61
N MET A 86 -0.72 1.57 -1.01
CA MET A 86 -1.73 1.66 0.04
C MET A 86 -3.13 1.59 -0.60
N ASP A 87 -4.15 1.35 0.24
CA ASP A 87 -5.55 1.31 -0.16
C ASP A 87 -5.82 0.28 -1.28
N GLY A 88 -5.33 -0.94 -1.08
CA GLY A 88 -5.22 -2.00 -2.09
C GLY A 88 -6.51 -2.32 -2.84
N GLN A 89 -7.66 -2.19 -2.19
CA GLN A 89 -8.97 -2.41 -2.81
C GLN A 89 -9.29 -1.41 -3.94
N ASN A 90 -8.60 -0.26 -4.01
CA ASN A 90 -8.81 0.76 -5.04
C ASN A 90 -7.80 0.67 -6.21
N VAL A 91 -6.87 -0.29 -6.17
CA VAL A 91 -5.70 -0.25 -7.08
C VAL A 91 -5.96 -0.95 -8.41
N PHE A 92 -6.62 -2.12 -8.41
CA PHE A 92 -6.71 -3.01 -9.58
C PHE A 92 -8.13 -3.39 -10.02
N ASP A 93 -9.16 -3.08 -9.25
CA ASP A 93 -10.51 -3.60 -9.52
C ASP A 93 -11.59 -2.63 -9.05
N ALA A 94 -12.35 -2.11 -10.00
CA ALA A 94 -13.48 -1.22 -9.75
C ALA A 94 -14.55 -1.85 -8.85
N ALA A 95 -14.69 -3.19 -8.86
CA ALA A 95 -15.69 -3.88 -8.04
C ALA A 95 -15.35 -3.88 -6.55
N THR A 96 -14.08 -3.69 -6.18
CA THR A 96 -13.62 -3.61 -4.79
C THR A 96 -13.37 -2.17 -4.34
N SER A 97 -13.33 -1.22 -5.27
CA SER A 97 -13.02 0.19 -5.03
C SER A 97 -14.17 0.93 -4.35
N TYR A 98 -13.82 1.91 -3.51
CA TYR A 98 -14.81 2.76 -2.85
C TYR A 98 -15.34 3.89 -3.76
N ALA A 99 -14.46 4.55 -4.53
CA ALA A 99 -14.82 5.74 -5.31
C ALA A 99 -14.26 5.72 -6.75
N GLY A 100 -13.94 4.54 -7.26
CA GLY A 100 -13.26 4.33 -8.53
C GLY A 100 -11.92 3.64 -8.30
N GLU A 101 -11.32 3.13 -9.37
CA GLU A 101 -10.04 2.43 -9.30
C GLU A 101 -8.91 3.24 -9.93
N TRP A 102 -7.68 2.95 -9.49
CA TRP A 102 -6.48 3.47 -10.12
C TRP A 102 -6.22 2.84 -11.50
N GLY A 103 -6.69 1.60 -11.72
CA GLY A 103 -6.34 0.83 -12.92
C GLY A 103 -4.83 0.70 -13.10
N ALA A 104 -4.13 0.41 -12.00
CA ALA A 104 -2.67 0.38 -12.00
C ALA A 104 -2.12 -0.77 -12.84
N ASP A 105 -2.85 -1.85 -12.98
CA ASP A 105 -2.53 -2.99 -13.84
C ASP A 105 -2.57 -2.62 -15.33
N GLU A 106 -3.62 -1.92 -15.79
CA GLU A 106 -3.67 -1.44 -17.19
C GLU A 106 -2.58 -0.41 -17.47
N VAL A 107 -2.27 0.45 -16.48
CA VAL A 107 -1.15 1.38 -16.60
C VAL A 107 0.17 0.64 -16.74
N LEU A 108 0.40 -0.39 -15.92
CA LEU A 108 1.62 -1.21 -15.96
C LEU A 108 1.71 -2.05 -17.24
N ASP A 109 0.59 -2.59 -17.74
CA ASP A 109 0.53 -3.27 -19.04
C ASP A 109 0.90 -2.31 -20.18
N GLY A 110 0.33 -1.12 -20.19
CA GLY A 110 0.66 -0.10 -21.19
C GLY A 110 2.12 0.38 -21.13
N LEU A 111 2.69 0.47 -19.93
CA LEU A 111 4.12 0.80 -19.75
C LEU A 111 5.04 -0.34 -20.21
N TYR A 112 4.63 -1.58 -19.99
CA TYR A 112 5.35 -2.73 -20.53
C TYR A 112 5.32 -2.74 -22.08
N GLU A 113 4.15 -2.59 -22.67
CA GLU A 113 3.99 -2.59 -24.13
C GLU A 113 4.77 -1.45 -24.79
N LYS A 114 4.74 -0.27 -24.21
CA LYS A 114 5.33 0.93 -24.81
C LYS A 114 6.83 1.09 -24.51
N HIS A 115 7.27 0.67 -23.34
CA HIS A 115 8.61 0.96 -22.83
C HIS A 115 9.38 -0.28 -22.34
N GLY A 116 8.75 -1.47 -22.31
CA GLY A 116 9.35 -2.67 -21.74
C GLY A 116 9.49 -2.62 -20.21
N LEU A 117 8.83 -1.65 -19.53
CA LEU A 117 8.90 -1.53 -18.09
C LEU A 117 8.11 -2.66 -17.42
N SER A 118 8.83 -3.53 -16.72
CA SER A 118 8.25 -4.67 -16.01
C SER A 118 8.37 -4.48 -14.52
N VAL A 119 7.23 -4.42 -13.81
CA VAL A 119 7.13 -4.12 -12.37
C VAL A 119 6.13 -5.08 -11.73
N ILE A 120 6.46 -5.61 -10.55
CA ILE A 120 5.50 -6.27 -9.67
C ILE A 120 4.78 -5.17 -8.88
N ALA A 121 3.45 -5.18 -8.87
CA ALA A 121 2.69 -4.28 -8.00
C ALA A 121 2.03 -5.08 -6.88
N VAL A 122 2.17 -4.59 -5.66
CA VAL A 122 1.61 -5.17 -4.44
C VAL A 122 0.73 -4.13 -3.80
N ALA A 123 -0.53 -4.45 -3.56
CA ALA A 123 -1.49 -3.54 -2.98
C ALA A 123 -2.06 -4.12 -1.68
N ILE A 124 -2.02 -3.34 -0.60
CA ILE A 124 -2.45 -3.75 0.72
C ILE A 124 -3.77 -3.04 1.04
N ASP A 125 -4.82 -3.81 1.29
CA ASP A 125 -6.14 -3.26 1.63
C ASP A 125 -6.07 -2.48 2.94
N HIS A 126 -6.75 -1.34 3.03
CA HIS A 126 -6.86 -0.57 4.27
C HIS A 126 -7.87 -1.20 5.24
N GLY A 127 -7.80 -0.82 6.51
CA GLY A 127 -8.61 -1.35 7.60
C GLY A 127 -10.02 -0.74 7.74
N GLY A 128 -10.64 -0.24 6.67
CA GLY A 128 -11.95 0.38 6.76
C GLY A 128 -11.93 1.61 7.68
N GLU A 129 -12.69 1.59 8.76
CA GLU A 129 -12.76 2.67 9.75
C GLU A 129 -11.42 2.98 10.43
N ALA A 130 -10.52 1.99 10.50
CA ALA A 130 -9.18 2.19 11.07
C ALA A 130 -8.21 2.88 10.11
N ARG A 131 -8.57 3.10 8.83
CA ARG A 131 -7.69 3.65 7.78
C ARG A 131 -6.97 4.93 8.20
N MET A 132 -7.70 5.87 8.83
CA MET A 132 -7.13 7.16 9.23
C MET A 132 -6.06 7.01 10.31
N GLN A 133 -6.19 6.03 11.18
CA GLN A 133 -5.20 5.70 12.23
C GLN A 133 -4.02 4.92 11.65
N GLU A 134 -4.29 3.93 10.79
CA GLU A 134 -3.29 3.03 10.23
C GLU A 134 -2.37 3.72 9.20
N LEU A 135 -2.90 4.66 8.42
CA LEU A 135 -2.15 5.36 7.38
C LEU A 135 -1.54 6.69 7.86
N SER A 136 -1.31 6.84 9.15
CA SER A 136 -0.55 7.96 9.69
C SER A 136 0.34 7.57 10.87
N VAL A 137 1.59 7.99 10.81
CA VAL A 137 2.55 7.93 11.93
C VAL A 137 2.43 9.14 12.87
N TRP A 138 1.68 10.17 12.44
CA TRP A 138 1.40 11.37 13.21
C TRP A 138 0.02 11.29 13.83
N SER A 139 -0.11 11.82 15.05
CA SER A 139 -1.40 11.85 15.75
C SER A 139 -2.29 12.97 15.23
N HIS A 140 -3.59 12.70 15.24
CA HIS A 140 -4.66 13.67 14.99
C HIS A 140 -5.70 13.56 16.10
N PRO A 141 -6.27 14.66 16.63
CA PRO A 141 -7.20 14.61 17.75
C PRO A 141 -8.41 13.71 17.54
N GLU A 142 -8.95 13.69 16.32
CA GLU A 142 -10.15 12.88 15.98
C GLU A 142 -9.83 11.42 15.67
N PHE A 143 -8.57 11.11 15.29
CA PHE A 143 -8.17 9.78 14.80
C PHE A 143 -7.10 9.13 15.68
N ALA A 144 -6.99 9.55 16.93
CA ALA A 144 -6.04 8.97 17.88
C ALA A 144 -6.50 7.60 18.42
N PRO A 145 -5.57 6.68 18.76
CA PRO A 145 -4.13 6.81 18.57
C PRO A 145 -3.70 6.53 17.12
N ALA A 146 -2.60 7.15 16.68
CA ALA A 146 -1.97 6.80 15.42
C ALA A 146 -1.40 5.37 15.48
N LYS A 147 -1.58 4.59 14.38
CA LYS A 147 -1.09 3.22 14.25
C LYS A 147 -0.12 3.04 13.08
N GLY A 148 0.29 4.13 12.44
CA GLY A 148 1.14 4.09 11.26
C GLY A 148 2.50 3.45 11.49
N GLU A 149 3.08 3.55 12.69
CA GLU A 149 4.31 2.83 13.03
C GLU A 149 4.11 1.31 13.02
N ALA A 150 3.00 0.83 13.57
CA ALA A 150 2.66 -0.59 13.53
C ALA A 150 2.39 -1.05 12.08
N TYR A 151 1.73 -0.20 11.27
CA TYR A 151 1.51 -0.49 9.85
C TYR A 151 2.84 -0.60 9.09
N LEU A 152 3.78 0.33 9.27
CA LEU A 152 5.11 0.28 8.66
C LEU A 152 5.92 -0.92 9.15
N ALA A 153 5.85 -1.25 10.44
CA ALA A 153 6.50 -2.43 10.98
C ALA A 153 6.00 -3.72 10.31
N ASP A 154 4.70 -3.85 10.09
CA ASP A 154 4.13 -5.00 9.37
C ASP A 154 4.44 -4.98 7.88
N LEU A 155 4.40 -3.81 7.23
CA LEU A 155 4.75 -3.70 5.81
C LEU A 155 6.21 -4.14 5.58
N ILE A 156 7.12 -3.71 6.43
CA ILE A 156 8.56 -3.98 6.33
C ILE A 156 8.91 -5.39 6.82
N GLY A 157 8.36 -5.79 7.95
CA GLY A 157 8.73 -7.04 8.64
C GLY A 157 7.90 -8.25 8.26
N THR A 158 6.74 -8.06 7.64
CA THR A 158 5.80 -9.14 7.31
C THR A 158 5.43 -9.16 5.83
N VAL A 159 4.88 -8.08 5.28
CA VAL A 159 4.39 -8.05 3.89
C VAL A 159 5.56 -8.17 2.90
N LYS A 160 6.56 -7.28 3.02
CA LYS A 160 7.70 -7.29 2.09
C LYS A 160 8.45 -8.62 2.10
N PRO A 161 8.83 -9.21 3.25
CA PRO A 161 9.47 -10.53 3.27
C PRO A 161 8.61 -11.64 2.66
N ALA A 162 7.30 -11.63 2.87
CA ALA A 162 6.40 -12.62 2.28
C ALA A 162 6.35 -12.49 0.74
N VAL A 163 6.34 -11.26 0.22
CA VAL A 163 6.39 -10.97 -1.22
C VAL A 163 7.74 -11.37 -1.80
N ASP A 164 8.86 -11.01 -1.17
CA ASP A 164 10.20 -11.33 -1.65
C ASP A 164 10.48 -12.85 -1.67
N ALA A 165 9.90 -13.60 -0.72
CA ALA A 165 10.01 -15.06 -0.67
C ALA A 165 9.14 -15.77 -1.73
N ARG A 166 8.04 -15.12 -2.18
CA ARG A 166 7.06 -15.72 -3.08
C ARG A 166 7.31 -15.38 -4.55
N TYR A 167 7.84 -14.18 -4.82
CA TYR A 167 7.99 -13.65 -6.16
C TYR A 167 9.46 -13.30 -6.48
N ARG A 168 9.78 -13.18 -7.75
CA ARG A 168 11.11 -12.78 -8.24
C ARG A 168 11.30 -11.27 -8.16
N THR A 169 11.44 -10.76 -6.96
CA THR A 169 11.64 -9.35 -6.67
C THR A 169 13.11 -8.94 -6.75
N GLN A 170 13.35 -7.65 -6.95
CA GLN A 170 14.58 -6.94 -6.61
C GLN A 170 14.38 -6.34 -5.22
N PRO A 171 14.93 -6.93 -4.14
CA PRO A 171 14.57 -6.58 -2.78
C PRO A 171 15.24 -5.31 -2.25
N GLU A 172 16.23 -4.77 -2.96
CA GLU A 172 16.98 -3.59 -2.59
C GLU A 172 16.14 -2.31 -2.61
N ALA A 173 16.47 -1.35 -1.76
CA ALA A 173 15.74 -0.09 -1.63
C ALA A 173 15.60 0.67 -2.97
N ALA A 174 16.64 0.65 -3.81
CA ALA A 174 16.62 1.30 -5.11
C ALA A 174 15.58 0.73 -6.09
N ALA A 175 15.08 -0.50 -5.85
CA ALA A 175 14.04 -1.16 -6.64
C ALA A 175 12.71 -1.31 -5.88
N THR A 176 12.63 -0.79 -4.65
CA THR A 176 11.43 -0.82 -3.80
C THR A 176 10.78 0.55 -3.76
N VAL A 177 9.57 0.63 -4.31
CA VAL A 177 8.76 1.84 -4.40
C VAL A 177 7.60 1.73 -3.43
N ILE A 178 7.32 2.81 -2.70
CA ILE A 178 6.10 2.97 -1.89
C ILE A 178 5.19 3.98 -2.59
N ALA A 179 3.91 3.67 -2.73
CA ALA A 179 2.95 4.49 -3.47
C ALA A 179 1.61 4.60 -2.75
N GLY A 180 0.96 5.73 -2.85
CA GLY A 180 -0.40 5.91 -2.34
C GLY A 180 -0.92 7.32 -2.57
N SER A 181 -2.22 7.49 -2.33
CA SER A 181 -2.89 8.79 -2.44
C SER A 181 -3.55 9.21 -1.14
N SER A 182 -3.78 10.49 -0.97
CA SER A 182 -4.46 11.02 0.21
C SER A 182 -3.72 10.61 1.50
N MET A 183 -4.38 9.89 2.41
CA MET A 183 -3.72 9.28 3.58
C MET A 183 -2.68 8.24 3.18
N GLY A 184 -2.88 7.48 2.08
CA GLY A 184 -1.87 6.59 1.52
C GLY A 184 -0.64 7.35 1.00
N GLY A 185 -0.84 8.53 0.42
CA GLY A 185 0.25 9.44 0.03
C GLY A 185 1.00 9.97 1.25
N LEU A 186 0.29 10.28 2.33
CA LEU A 186 0.90 10.66 3.60
C LEU A 186 1.76 9.52 4.18
N MET A 187 1.27 8.28 4.13
CA MET A 187 2.03 7.11 4.56
C MET A 187 3.25 6.84 3.65
N ALA A 188 3.12 7.02 2.33
CA ALA A 188 4.26 6.89 1.42
C ALA A 188 5.36 7.93 1.70
N HIS A 189 4.96 9.17 2.04
CA HIS A 189 5.87 10.21 2.52
C HIS A 189 6.60 9.79 3.80
N ALA A 190 5.85 9.30 4.81
CA ALA A 190 6.43 8.83 6.07
C ALA A 190 7.41 7.67 5.85
N ALA A 191 7.01 6.69 5.04
CA ALA A 191 7.79 5.49 4.76
C ALA A 191 9.16 5.82 4.11
N VAL A 192 9.18 6.63 3.06
CA VAL A 192 10.44 6.98 2.37
C VAL A 192 11.36 7.82 3.24
N MET A 193 10.80 8.63 4.14
CA MET A 193 11.55 9.49 5.04
C MET A 193 12.15 8.70 6.23
N ARG A 194 11.37 7.78 6.82
CA ARG A 194 11.75 7.05 8.03
C ARG A 194 12.49 5.75 7.77
N HIS A 195 12.25 5.14 6.60
CA HIS A 195 12.81 3.84 6.21
C HIS A 195 13.52 3.89 4.84
N PRO A 196 14.53 4.78 4.69
CA PRO A 196 15.28 4.92 3.43
C PRO A 196 16.06 3.65 3.05
N GLU A 197 16.37 2.80 4.02
CA GLU A 197 17.01 1.49 3.83
C GLU A 197 16.10 0.46 3.17
N VAL A 198 14.77 0.69 3.21
CA VAL A 198 13.76 -0.18 2.60
C VAL A 198 13.17 0.46 1.35
N PHE A 199 12.78 1.72 1.44
CA PHE A 199 12.10 2.46 0.37
C PHE A 199 13.02 3.52 -0.21
N GLY A 200 13.71 3.17 -1.29
CA GLY A 200 14.53 4.13 -2.03
C GLY A 200 13.70 5.06 -2.92
N ARG A 201 12.42 4.75 -3.11
CA ARG A 201 11.52 5.48 -4.02
C ARG A 201 10.14 5.66 -3.42
N ALA A 202 9.52 6.83 -3.68
CA ALA A 202 8.15 7.08 -3.28
C ALA A 202 7.35 7.79 -4.37
N LEU A 203 6.08 7.39 -4.53
CA LEU A 203 5.08 8.04 -5.35
C LEU A 203 3.99 8.58 -4.40
N VAL A 204 4.01 9.88 -4.17
CA VAL A 204 3.21 10.57 -3.17
C VAL A 204 2.13 11.38 -3.88
N PHE A 205 0.91 10.82 -3.97
CA PHE A 205 -0.19 11.44 -4.69
C PHE A 205 -1.13 12.17 -3.74
N SER A 206 -1.36 13.44 -3.97
CA SER A 206 -2.34 14.26 -3.23
C SER A 206 -2.32 14.03 -1.72
N PRO A 207 -1.16 14.11 -1.06
CA PRO A 207 -0.99 13.67 0.32
C PRO A 207 -1.76 14.55 1.30
N SER A 208 -2.36 13.92 2.32
CA SER A 208 -3.15 14.59 3.36
C SER A 208 -2.28 15.35 4.39
N TYR A 209 -1.53 16.36 3.95
CA TYR A 209 -0.62 17.11 4.83
C TYR A 209 -1.35 17.95 5.89
N TRP A 210 -2.62 18.25 5.67
CA TRP A 210 -3.52 18.87 6.66
C TRP A 210 -3.68 18.05 7.95
N PHE A 211 -3.35 16.74 7.90
CA PHE A 211 -3.62 15.81 8.99
C PHE A 211 -2.86 16.17 10.28
N SER A 212 -1.64 16.67 10.16
CA SER A 212 -0.87 17.07 11.35
C SER A 212 0.19 18.13 11.03
N PRO A 213 0.29 19.21 11.82
CA PRO A 213 1.34 20.22 11.64
C PRO A 213 2.75 19.67 11.89
N ALA A 214 2.89 18.55 12.61
CA ALA A 214 4.18 17.91 12.89
C ALA A 214 4.88 17.40 11.62
N ILE A 215 4.12 17.10 10.57
CA ILE A 215 4.64 16.61 9.28
C ILE A 215 5.67 17.59 8.70
N ALA A 216 5.31 18.88 8.67
CA ALA A 216 6.16 19.93 8.11
C ALA A 216 7.49 20.08 8.87
N GLN A 217 7.44 19.99 10.19
CA GLN A 217 8.62 20.08 11.05
C GLN A 217 9.54 18.87 10.87
N GLU A 218 8.97 17.67 10.84
CA GLU A 218 9.76 16.45 10.66
C GLU A 218 10.40 16.40 9.28
N THR A 219 9.65 16.75 8.22
CA THR A 219 10.18 16.81 6.85
C THR A 219 11.35 17.78 6.71
N ALA A 220 11.28 18.95 7.38
CA ALA A 220 12.38 19.91 7.36
C ALA A 220 13.64 19.39 8.07
N ASN A 221 13.48 18.53 9.06
CA ASN A 221 14.59 17.99 9.88
C ASN A 221 15.11 16.64 9.36
N THR A 222 14.42 16.02 8.39
CA THR A 222 14.77 14.70 7.87
C THR A 222 14.96 14.78 6.35
N PRO A 223 16.16 15.13 5.89
CA PRO A 223 16.46 15.22 4.45
C PRO A 223 16.39 13.82 3.81
N LEU A 224 16.06 13.80 2.53
CA LEU A 224 16.16 12.58 1.74
C LEU A 224 17.59 12.05 1.74
N GLN A 225 17.74 10.74 1.66
CA GLN A 225 19.06 10.12 1.62
C GLN A 225 19.60 10.06 0.18
N PRO A 226 20.94 9.98 0.00
CA PRO A 226 21.54 9.80 -1.31
C PRO A 226 20.94 8.62 -2.08
N GLY A 227 20.56 8.85 -3.34
CA GLY A 227 19.97 7.83 -4.22
C GLY A 227 18.44 7.70 -4.11
N GLN A 228 17.79 8.31 -3.11
CA GLN A 228 16.33 8.31 -3.05
C GLN A 228 15.71 9.15 -4.17
N ARG A 229 14.54 8.70 -4.64
CA ARG A 229 13.73 9.43 -5.61
C ARG A 229 12.30 9.55 -5.10
N VAL A 230 11.77 10.76 -5.04
CA VAL A 230 10.41 11.04 -4.57
C VAL A 230 9.65 11.83 -5.64
N TYR A 231 8.54 11.28 -6.10
CA TYR A 231 7.61 11.94 -7.00
C TYR A 231 6.40 12.41 -6.19
N VAL A 232 6.14 13.71 -6.19
CA VAL A 232 4.97 14.31 -5.53
C VAL A 232 4.02 14.83 -6.60
N TYR A 233 2.77 14.39 -6.53
CA TYR A 233 1.70 14.84 -7.43
C TYR A 233 0.54 15.43 -6.64
N VAL A 234 -0.10 16.46 -7.18
CA VAL A 234 -1.34 17.05 -6.64
C VAL A 234 -2.21 17.58 -7.76
N GLY A 235 -3.53 17.46 -7.63
CA GLY A 235 -4.49 18.10 -8.49
C GLY A 235 -4.73 19.57 -8.07
N GLY A 236 -4.76 20.48 -9.03
CA GLY A 236 -4.99 21.90 -8.74
C GLY A 236 -6.43 22.27 -8.39
N SER A 237 -7.38 21.32 -8.50
CA SER A 237 -8.79 21.50 -8.15
C SER A 237 -9.22 20.63 -6.95
N GLU A 238 -8.28 20.25 -6.06
CA GLU A 238 -8.52 19.41 -4.90
C GLU A 238 -8.98 20.18 -3.65
N GLY A 239 -9.04 21.52 -3.70
CA GLY A 239 -9.35 22.41 -2.59
C GLY A 239 -8.20 23.38 -2.31
N ASP A 240 -8.49 24.42 -1.53
CA ASP A 240 -7.66 25.62 -1.44
C ASP A 240 -6.25 25.34 -0.87
N ASP A 241 -6.07 24.40 0.04
CA ASP A 241 -4.80 24.19 0.74
C ASP A 241 -3.98 23.01 0.21
N MET A 242 -4.59 22.06 -0.52
CA MET A 242 -3.91 20.83 -0.95
C MET A 242 -2.68 21.11 -1.83
N LEU A 243 -2.82 22.00 -2.80
CA LEU A 243 -1.73 22.38 -3.69
C LEU A 243 -0.62 23.13 -2.92
N SER A 244 -0.99 24.14 -2.14
CA SER A 244 -0.03 24.95 -1.39
C SER A 244 0.72 24.14 -0.34
N ASP A 245 0.06 23.20 0.33
CA ASP A 245 0.67 22.30 1.29
C ASP A 245 1.67 21.36 0.62
N ALA A 246 1.32 20.80 -0.53
CA ALA A 246 2.21 19.92 -1.29
C ALA A 246 3.42 20.67 -1.85
N GLU A 247 3.24 21.90 -2.35
CA GLU A 247 4.32 22.78 -2.79
C GLU A 247 5.28 23.12 -1.63
N ALA A 248 4.72 23.53 -0.50
CA ALA A 248 5.50 23.85 0.69
C ALA A 248 6.30 22.65 1.20
N MET A 249 5.73 21.43 1.14
CA MET A 249 6.42 20.23 1.56
C MET A 249 7.53 19.83 0.58
N ALA A 250 7.28 19.90 -0.71
CA ALA A 250 8.29 19.69 -1.75
C ALA A 250 9.45 20.68 -1.61
N ALA A 251 9.15 21.94 -1.30
CA ALA A 251 10.17 22.99 -1.08
C ALA A 251 11.07 22.67 0.12
N ARG A 252 10.52 22.09 1.21
CA ARG A 252 11.32 21.68 2.38
C ARG A 252 12.35 20.62 2.01
N TRP A 253 11.95 19.58 1.29
CA TRP A 253 12.87 18.57 0.82
C TRP A 253 13.89 19.11 -0.17
N LYS A 254 13.46 19.99 -1.11
CA LYS A 254 14.38 20.62 -2.08
C LYS A 254 15.47 21.44 -1.40
N ALA A 255 15.16 22.09 -0.29
CA ALA A 255 16.11 22.92 0.45
C ALA A 255 17.31 22.11 1.04
N THR A 256 17.13 20.81 1.26
CA THR A 256 18.12 19.92 1.87
C THR A 256 18.46 18.73 0.99
N LEU A 257 18.13 18.79 -0.32
CA LEU A 257 18.26 17.66 -1.24
C LEU A 257 19.73 17.30 -1.49
N PRO A 258 20.18 16.06 -1.18
CA PRO A 258 21.53 15.65 -1.50
C PRO A 258 21.75 15.53 -3.02
N PRO A 259 23.00 15.66 -3.52
CA PRO A 259 23.30 15.68 -4.97
C PRO A 259 22.80 14.48 -5.77
N THR A 260 22.71 13.29 -5.13
CA THR A 260 22.28 12.05 -5.80
C THR A 260 20.83 11.68 -5.52
N ALA A 261 20.11 12.42 -4.66
CA ALA A 261 18.68 12.28 -4.48
C ALA A 261 17.93 13.15 -5.51
N ALA A 262 16.71 12.75 -5.85
CA ALA A 262 15.87 13.47 -6.79
C ALA A 262 14.45 13.64 -6.26
N LEU A 263 13.89 14.83 -6.46
CA LEU A 263 12.51 15.15 -6.15
C LEU A 263 11.85 15.78 -7.40
N GLN A 264 10.80 15.14 -7.87
CA GLN A 264 9.90 15.68 -8.89
C GLN A 264 8.61 16.14 -8.22
N PHE A 265 8.17 17.34 -8.56
CA PHE A 265 6.86 17.85 -8.17
C PHE A 265 6.05 18.12 -9.44
N ALA A 266 4.84 17.56 -9.50
CA ALA A 266 3.91 17.72 -10.59
C ALA A 266 2.55 18.19 -10.07
N ALA A 267 1.97 19.20 -10.74
CA ALA A 267 0.62 19.68 -10.45
C ALA A 267 -0.22 19.71 -11.71
N ALA A 268 -1.41 19.10 -11.66
CA ALA A 268 -2.36 19.11 -12.77
C ALA A 268 -3.51 20.08 -12.48
N VAL A 269 -3.50 21.25 -13.10
CA VAL A 269 -4.35 22.42 -12.77
C VAL A 269 -5.84 22.10 -12.64
N LYS A 270 -6.37 21.21 -13.48
CA LYS A 270 -7.81 20.87 -13.53
C LYS A 270 -8.13 19.52 -12.88
N ALA A 271 -7.14 18.83 -12.36
CA ALA A 271 -7.37 17.52 -11.74
C ALA A 271 -7.93 17.69 -10.32
N GLY A 272 -8.86 16.82 -9.96
CA GLY A 272 -9.44 16.73 -8.62
C GLY A 272 -8.81 15.59 -7.79
N HIS A 273 -9.26 15.45 -6.55
CA HIS A 273 -8.83 14.44 -5.60
C HIS A 273 -9.54 13.11 -5.86
N ASN A 274 -9.10 12.36 -6.85
CA ASN A 274 -9.73 11.08 -7.22
C ASN A 274 -8.79 10.15 -8.00
N GLU A 275 -9.17 8.88 -8.06
CA GLU A 275 -8.43 7.80 -8.68
C GLU A 275 -8.17 8.03 -10.18
N ALA A 276 -9.10 8.63 -10.91
CA ALA A 276 -8.93 8.92 -12.34
C ALA A 276 -7.80 9.94 -12.59
N ALA A 277 -7.66 10.94 -11.71
CA ALA A 277 -6.57 11.91 -11.76
C ALA A 277 -5.22 11.23 -11.44
N TRP A 278 -5.18 10.39 -10.42
CA TRP A 278 -3.98 9.64 -10.02
C TRP A 278 -3.59 8.61 -11.08
N ARG A 279 -4.55 7.89 -11.66
CA ARG A 279 -4.32 6.99 -12.82
C ARG A 279 -3.64 7.72 -13.98
N THR A 280 -4.10 8.93 -14.27
CA THR A 280 -3.54 9.74 -15.38
C THR A 280 -2.07 10.12 -15.15
N ALA A 281 -1.68 10.41 -13.89
CA ALA A 281 -0.33 10.80 -13.54
C ALA A 281 0.61 9.60 -13.27
N LEU A 282 0.06 8.42 -12.98
CA LEU A 282 0.82 7.23 -12.59
C LEU A 282 1.89 6.78 -13.62
N PRO A 283 1.63 6.79 -14.95
CA PRO A 283 2.64 6.41 -15.93
C PRO A 283 3.92 7.25 -15.85
N GLU A 284 3.77 8.58 -15.80
CA GLU A 284 4.92 9.49 -15.68
C GLU A 284 5.67 9.26 -14.36
N ALA A 285 4.95 9.14 -13.24
CA ALA A 285 5.53 8.91 -11.93
C ALA A 285 6.34 7.60 -11.86
N LEU A 286 5.82 6.51 -12.43
CA LEU A 286 6.52 5.22 -12.50
C LEU A 286 7.75 5.29 -13.39
N CYS A 287 7.62 5.85 -14.60
CA CYS A 287 8.73 6.02 -15.51
C CYS A 287 9.84 6.88 -14.89
N TRP A 288 9.49 8.03 -14.33
CA TRP A 288 10.46 8.90 -13.67
C TRP A 288 11.14 8.22 -12.49
N SER A 289 10.37 7.48 -11.69
CA SER A 289 10.89 6.82 -10.50
C SER A 289 11.82 5.66 -10.82
N LEU A 290 11.48 4.83 -11.82
CA LEU A 290 12.17 3.57 -12.14
C LEU A 290 13.08 3.64 -13.37
N ALA A 291 13.25 4.84 -13.99
CA ALA A 291 14.15 5.02 -15.13
C ALA A 291 15.58 4.50 -14.85
N PRO A 292 16.27 3.93 -15.86
CA PRO A 292 16.50 4.58 -17.16
C PRO A 292 15.68 4.05 -18.34
N VAL A 293 14.79 3.07 -18.14
CA VAL A 293 14.12 2.40 -19.27
C VAL A 293 13.17 3.33 -20.03
N CYS A 294 12.52 4.29 -19.34
CA CYS A 294 11.58 5.23 -19.96
C CYS A 294 12.23 6.56 -20.43
N GLU A 295 13.44 6.90 -19.99
CA GLU A 295 14.09 8.19 -20.31
C GLU A 295 14.40 8.37 -21.80
N SER A 296 14.53 7.29 -22.55
CA SER A 296 14.80 7.33 -23.99
C SER A 296 13.60 7.82 -24.82
N VAL A 297 12.42 8.01 -24.22
CA VAL A 297 11.16 8.31 -24.91
C VAL A 297 10.53 9.63 -24.47
N MET A 298 10.80 10.09 -23.25
CA MET A 298 10.41 11.41 -22.79
C MET A 298 11.49 12.40 -23.27
N GLY A 299 11.47 12.74 -24.57
CA GLY A 299 12.47 13.62 -25.17
C GLY A 299 12.94 14.70 -24.19
N THR A 300 14.26 14.84 -24.04
CA THR A 300 14.91 15.95 -23.32
C THR A 300 14.21 17.26 -23.67
N PRO A 301 13.88 18.10 -22.67
CA PRO A 301 13.21 19.37 -22.88
C PRO A 301 14.00 20.29 -23.79
#